data_57a47ea120ffcead9540554c2cec3f4c
#
_entry.id   57a47ea120ffcead9540554c2cec3f4c
#
_cell.length_a   1.000
_cell.length_b   1.000
_cell.length_c   1.000
_cell.angle_alpha   90.00
_cell.angle_beta   90.00
_cell.angle_gamma   90.00
#
_symmetry.space_group_name_H-M   'P 1'
#
loop_
_entity.id
_entity.type
_entity.pdbx_description
1 polymer ?
#
loop_
_entity_poly.entity_id
_entity_poly.type
_entity_poly.pdbx_seq_one_letter_code
_entity_poly.pdbx_strand_id
1 'polypeptide(L)'
;MKIQQFIKKLNKIKNRAEDSWRPYAPICQKETADKWFHVTKACPYMLHIAKIKSGPFTTYDNSARLQVVSQDSNIFLWRILELLRYSGHAVLINTSLNSKGKPIVNTVDDFKEIQIHDGLCY
;
A
#
# COMPACT_ATOMS: atom_id res chain seq x y z
N MET A 1 -0.51 10.29 -13.09
CA MET A 1 -1.46 10.59 -11.98
C MET A 1 -0.65 10.85 -10.73
N LYS A 2 -0.84 12.02 -10.08
CA LYS A 2 -0.09 12.32 -8.84
C LYS A 2 -0.59 11.38 -7.74
N ILE A 3 0.31 10.78 -6.96
CA ILE A 3 -0.02 9.76 -5.93
C ILE A 3 -1.02 10.30 -4.89
N GLN A 4 -0.99 11.61 -4.59
CA GLN A 4 -2.03 12.23 -3.74
C GLN A 4 -3.45 12.06 -4.30
N GLN A 5 -3.63 12.13 -5.62
CA GLN A 5 -4.92 11.86 -6.27
C GLN A 5 -5.30 10.39 -6.15
N PHE A 6 -4.31 9.49 -6.22
CA PHE A 6 -4.51 8.06 -6.02
C PHE A 6 -4.96 7.75 -4.58
N ILE A 7 -4.28 8.32 -3.58
CA ILE A 7 -4.68 8.16 -2.16
C ILE A 7 -6.08 8.70 -1.90
N LYS A 8 -6.43 9.87 -2.46
CA LYS A 8 -7.80 10.41 -2.37
C LYS A 8 -8.82 9.47 -2.99
N LYS A 9 -8.52 8.91 -4.17
CA LYS A 9 -9.38 7.92 -4.84
C LYS A 9 -9.52 6.65 -3.99
N LEU A 10 -8.42 6.16 -3.44
CA LEU A 10 -8.41 4.98 -2.58
C LEU A 10 -9.20 5.21 -1.29
N ASN A 11 -9.06 6.38 -0.64
CA ASN A 11 -9.87 6.75 0.52
C ASN A 11 -11.38 6.78 0.20
N LYS A 12 -11.75 7.25 -0.99
CA LYS A 12 -13.14 7.23 -1.46
C LYS A 12 -13.64 5.80 -1.65
N ILE A 13 -12.87 4.93 -2.33
CA ILE A 13 -13.21 3.51 -2.54
C ILE A 13 -13.37 2.80 -1.18
N LYS A 14 -12.45 3.03 -0.25
CA LYS A 14 -12.48 2.42 1.08
C LYS A 14 -13.43 3.12 2.06
N ASN A 15 -14.18 4.14 1.60
CA ASN A 15 -15.08 4.95 2.42
C ASN A 15 -14.45 5.42 3.74
N ARG A 16 -13.21 5.95 3.67
CA ARG A 16 -12.38 6.37 4.82
C ARG A 16 -12.49 7.85 5.14
N ALA A 17 -13.63 8.49 4.93
CA ALA A 17 -13.78 9.93 5.18
C ALA A 17 -13.39 10.31 6.63
N GLU A 18 -13.82 9.52 7.61
CA GLU A 18 -13.52 9.72 9.03
C GLU A 18 -12.16 9.16 9.46
N ASP A 19 -11.67 8.11 8.76
CA ASP A 19 -10.41 7.42 9.03
C ASP A 19 -9.29 7.81 8.07
N SER A 20 -9.39 8.97 7.42
CA SER A 20 -8.39 9.42 6.43
C SER A 20 -6.99 9.63 7.01
N TRP A 21 -6.86 9.77 8.33
CA TRP A 21 -5.62 9.85 9.08
C TRP A 21 -4.86 8.53 9.18
N ARG A 22 -5.53 7.38 8.97
CA ARG A 22 -4.89 6.06 9.08
C ARG A 22 -3.93 5.83 7.93
N PRO A 23 -2.65 5.50 8.23
CA PRO A 23 -1.65 5.28 7.19
C PRO A 23 -1.96 4.02 6.40
N TYR A 24 -1.71 4.09 5.10
CA TYR A 24 -1.59 2.91 4.26
C TYR A 24 -0.24 2.23 4.47
N ALA A 25 -0.14 0.96 4.05
CA ALA A 25 1.09 0.20 4.11
C ALA A 25 1.77 0.21 2.73
N PRO A 26 2.76 1.09 2.49
CA PRO A 26 3.53 1.06 1.26
C PRO A 26 4.40 -0.20 1.19
N ILE A 27 4.56 -0.72 -0.03
CA ILE A 27 5.45 -1.83 -0.36
C ILE A 27 6.49 -1.30 -1.34
N CYS A 28 7.76 -1.50 -1.04
CA CYS A 28 8.86 -1.15 -1.93
C CYS A 28 9.95 -2.21 -1.95
N GLN A 29 10.81 -2.16 -2.96
CA GLN A 29 11.99 -3.00 -3.02
C GLN A 29 13.03 -2.54 -1.98
N LYS A 30 13.79 -3.50 -1.46
CA LYS A 30 14.90 -3.25 -0.52
C LYS A 30 15.89 -2.22 -1.08
N GLU A 31 16.20 -2.31 -2.36
CA GLU A 31 17.16 -1.48 -3.09
C GLU A 31 16.72 -0.02 -3.23
N THR A 32 15.42 0.25 -3.12
CA THR A 32 14.85 1.58 -3.31
C THR A 32 14.22 2.17 -2.05
N ALA A 33 14.10 1.38 -0.99
CA ALA A 33 13.41 1.76 0.24
C ALA A 33 13.98 3.04 0.87
N ASP A 34 15.31 3.17 0.89
CA ASP A 34 15.99 4.33 1.47
C ASP A 34 15.74 5.66 0.76
N LYS A 35 15.26 5.65 -0.48
CA LYS A 35 14.86 6.88 -1.18
C LYS A 35 13.65 7.53 -0.54
N TRP A 36 12.76 6.73 0.02
CA TRP A 36 11.44 7.15 0.48
C TRP A 36 11.27 7.13 1.99
N PHE A 37 11.99 6.22 2.66
CA PHE A 37 11.79 5.92 4.07
C PHE A 37 13.09 5.85 4.86
N HIS A 38 13.04 6.19 6.13
CA HIS A 38 14.11 5.89 7.08
C HIS A 38 13.98 4.41 7.50
N VAL A 39 14.66 3.53 6.79
CA VAL A 39 14.61 2.09 7.04
C VAL A 39 15.67 1.73 8.06
N THR A 40 15.25 1.30 9.24
CA THR A 40 16.18 0.88 10.32
C THR A 40 16.36 -0.63 10.40
N LYS A 41 15.39 -1.40 9.89
CA LYS A 41 15.38 -2.87 9.91
C LYS A 41 14.70 -3.42 8.67
N ALA A 42 15.09 -4.65 8.25
CA ALA A 42 14.33 -5.40 7.26
C ALA A 42 12.89 -5.61 7.75
N CYS A 43 11.92 -5.32 6.90
CA CYS A 43 10.51 -5.32 7.27
C CYS A 43 9.64 -6.02 6.21
N PRO A 44 9.85 -7.34 5.95
CA PRO A 44 9.10 -8.05 4.92
C PRO A 44 7.62 -8.27 5.28
N TYR A 45 7.25 -8.15 6.56
CA TYR A 45 5.92 -8.48 7.09
C TYR A 45 5.17 -7.29 7.70
N MET A 46 5.54 -6.06 7.39
CA MET A 46 4.89 -4.83 7.91
C MET A 46 4.83 -4.74 9.45
N LEU A 47 5.82 -5.26 10.15
CA LEU A 47 5.87 -5.28 11.61
C LEU A 47 6.44 -3.99 12.22
N HIS A 48 7.01 -3.11 11.40
CA HIS A 48 7.67 -1.89 11.85
C HIS A 48 7.09 -0.66 11.16
N ILE A 49 7.15 0.46 11.88
CA ILE A 49 6.81 1.77 11.35
C ILE A 49 8.11 2.45 10.93
N ALA A 50 8.12 3.00 9.71
CA ALA A 50 9.22 3.78 9.18
C ALA A 50 8.80 5.24 9.00
N LYS A 51 9.71 6.18 9.30
CA LYS A 51 9.53 7.59 8.97
C LYS A 51 9.66 7.81 7.46
N ILE A 52 8.81 8.66 6.91
CA ILE A 52 8.84 9.03 5.50
C ILE A 52 9.87 10.15 5.30
N LYS A 53 10.83 9.94 4.39
CA LYS A 53 11.82 10.95 4.00
C LYS A 53 11.26 11.92 2.96
N SER A 54 10.62 11.35 1.96
CA SER A 54 10.09 12.10 0.82
C SER A 54 9.01 11.29 0.12
N GLY A 55 8.25 11.97 -0.72
CA GLY A 55 7.24 11.31 -1.54
C GLY A 55 5.82 11.62 -1.11
N PRO A 56 4.88 11.07 -1.83
CA PRO A 56 3.47 11.42 -1.73
C PRO A 56 2.71 10.62 -0.66
N PHE A 57 3.42 9.91 0.19
CA PHE A 57 2.85 9.07 1.26
C PHE A 57 2.53 9.89 2.51
N THR A 58 2.02 11.11 2.34
CA THR A 58 1.70 11.98 3.47
C THR A 58 0.67 11.35 4.37
N THR A 59 1.14 10.88 5.51
CA THR A 59 0.33 10.54 6.68
C THR A 59 0.38 11.71 7.65
N TYR A 60 -0.53 11.74 8.60
CA TYR A 60 -0.63 12.82 9.59
C TYR A 60 0.70 13.02 10.37
N ASP A 61 1.41 11.95 10.67
CA ASP A 61 2.63 11.93 11.49
C ASP A 61 3.92 11.65 10.69
N ASN A 62 3.86 11.69 9.35
CA ASN A 62 4.96 11.34 8.47
C ASN A 62 5.54 9.93 8.71
N SER A 63 4.71 8.99 9.11
CA SER A 63 5.09 7.60 9.28
C SER A 63 4.30 6.67 8.38
N ALA A 64 4.82 5.47 8.12
CA ALA A 64 4.16 4.44 7.35
C ALA A 64 4.48 3.05 7.90
N ARG A 65 3.52 2.14 7.83
CA ARG A 65 3.72 0.73 8.10
C ARG A 65 4.28 0.07 6.85
N LEU A 66 5.60 0.17 6.70
CA LEU A 66 6.33 -0.21 5.51
C LEU A 66 6.49 -1.71 5.38
N GLN A 67 6.31 -2.21 4.15
CA GLN A 67 6.76 -3.54 3.74
C GLN A 67 7.94 -3.40 2.77
N VAL A 68 9.08 -3.99 3.12
CA VAL A 68 10.27 -4.03 2.28
C VAL A 68 10.42 -5.44 1.73
N VAL A 69 10.40 -5.58 0.42
CA VAL A 69 10.56 -6.87 -0.24
C VAL A 69 11.93 -6.99 -0.92
N SER A 70 12.52 -8.18 -0.80
CA SER A 70 13.71 -8.61 -1.53
C SER A 70 13.34 -9.78 -2.44
N GLN A 71 14.25 -10.17 -3.32
CA GLN A 71 14.06 -11.36 -4.16
C GLN A 71 13.81 -12.61 -3.33
N ASP A 72 14.53 -12.75 -2.21
CA ASP A 72 14.43 -13.92 -1.32
C ASP A 72 13.11 -13.95 -0.53
N SER A 73 12.60 -12.76 -0.14
CA SER A 73 11.39 -12.69 0.67
C SER A 73 10.10 -12.84 -0.15
N ASN A 74 10.05 -12.30 -1.36
CA ASN A 74 8.92 -12.42 -2.28
C ASN A 74 9.32 -12.01 -3.70
N ILE A 75 9.78 -12.97 -4.48
CA ILE A 75 10.25 -12.76 -5.86
C ILE A 75 9.14 -12.21 -6.77
N PHE A 76 7.88 -12.60 -6.56
CA PHE A 76 6.76 -12.16 -7.39
C PHE A 76 6.48 -10.67 -7.21
N LEU A 77 6.30 -10.21 -5.97
CA LEU A 77 6.14 -8.78 -5.66
C LEU A 77 7.38 -7.98 -6.07
N TRP A 78 8.58 -8.52 -5.86
CA TRP A 78 9.82 -7.86 -6.25
C TRP A 78 9.85 -7.60 -7.76
N ARG A 79 9.47 -8.57 -8.59
CA ARG A 79 9.40 -8.42 -10.06
C ARG A 79 8.35 -7.40 -10.49
N ILE A 80 7.18 -7.40 -9.87
CA ILE A 80 6.15 -6.37 -10.15
C ILE A 80 6.69 -4.97 -9.86
N LEU A 81 7.34 -4.77 -8.72
CA LEU A 81 7.94 -3.48 -8.35
C LEU A 81 9.06 -3.08 -9.32
N GLU A 82 9.85 -4.03 -9.80
CA GLU A 82 10.89 -3.79 -10.80
C GLU A 82 10.28 -3.27 -12.12
N LEU A 83 9.22 -3.88 -12.62
CA LEU A 83 8.49 -3.41 -13.80
C LEU A 83 7.90 -2.02 -13.59
N LEU A 84 7.29 -1.77 -12.44
CA LEU A 84 6.73 -0.45 -12.09
C LEU A 84 7.81 0.62 -11.96
N ARG A 85 9.01 0.28 -11.55
CA ARG A 85 10.15 1.19 -11.46
C ARG A 85 10.50 1.82 -12.81
N TYR A 86 10.43 1.07 -13.90
CA TYR A 86 10.63 1.59 -15.25
C TYR A 86 9.54 2.59 -15.67
N SER A 87 8.35 2.48 -15.11
CA SER A 87 7.25 3.44 -15.31
C SER A 87 7.28 4.63 -14.36
N GLY A 88 8.34 4.78 -13.57
CA GLY A 88 8.48 5.85 -12.58
C GLY A 88 7.73 5.61 -11.25
N HIS A 89 7.16 4.41 -11.07
CA HIS A 89 6.39 4.04 -9.87
C HIS A 89 7.12 2.93 -9.12
N ALA A 90 7.81 3.27 -8.04
CA ALA A 90 8.64 2.32 -7.29
C ALA A 90 7.96 1.80 -6.00
N VAL A 91 6.68 2.05 -5.83
CA VAL A 91 5.96 1.70 -4.58
C VAL A 91 4.53 1.26 -4.90
N LEU A 92 4.11 0.19 -4.26
CA LEU A 92 2.72 -0.26 -4.19
C LEU A 92 2.10 0.14 -2.85
N ILE A 93 0.77 0.19 -2.81
CA ILE A 93 0.02 0.41 -1.58
C ILE A 93 -0.72 -0.87 -1.23
N ASN A 94 -0.44 -1.41 -0.05
CA ASN A 94 -1.18 -2.53 0.51
C ASN A 94 -2.37 -2.03 1.34
N THR A 95 -3.51 -2.68 1.18
CA THR A 95 -4.71 -2.46 2.00
C THR A 95 -5.44 -3.78 2.19
N SER A 96 -6.21 -3.90 3.27
CA SER A 96 -7.03 -5.08 3.52
C SER A 96 -8.10 -5.27 2.43
N LEU A 97 -8.34 -6.50 2.04
CA LEU A 97 -9.40 -6.86 1.09
C LEU A 97 -10.73 -6.98 1.85
N ASN A 98 -11.37 -5.84 2.07
CA ASN A 98 -12.69 -5.73 2.70
C ASN A 98 -13.31 -4.36 2.44
N SER A 99 -14.62 -4.28 2.47
CA SER A 99 -15.34 -3.00 2.55
C SER A 99 -15.33 -2.46 3.98
N LYS A 100 -15.61 -1.16 4.16
CA LYS A 100 -15.65 -0.52 5.49
C LYS A 100 -16.64 -1.24 6.40
N GLY A 101 -16.20 -1.59 7.60
CA GLY A 101 -17.02 -2.26 8.62
C GLY A 101 -17.30 -3.74 8.36
N LYS A 102 -16.80 -4.30 7.28
CA LYS A 102 -16.88 -5.73 6.97
C LYS A 102 -15.60 -6.46 7.36
N PRO A 103 -15.67 -7.76 7.69
CA PRO A 103 -14.48 -8.60 7.85
C PRO A 103 -13.64 -8.67 6.58
N ILE A 104 -12.41 -9.18 6.69
CA ILE A 104 -11.60 -9.52 5.52
C ILE A 104 -12.31 -10.63 4.74
N VAL A 105 -12.30 -10.51 3.42
CA VAL A 105 -12.86 -11.50 2.48
C VAL A 105 -12.35 -12.90 2.81
N ASN A 106 -13.27 -13.81 2.99
CA ASN A 106 -13.00 -15.22 3.30
C ASN A 106 -13.59 -16.16 2.26
N THR A 107 -14.63 -15.75 1.55
CA THR A 107 -15.32 -16.54 0.55
C THR A 107 -15.37 -15.86 -0.81
N VAL A 108 -15.68 -16.62 -1.87
CA VAL A 108 -15.86 -16.08 -3.22
C VAL A 108 -17.05 -15.11 -3.28
N ASP A 109 -18.09 -15.36 -2.47
CA ASP A 109 -19.27 -14.50 -2.45
C ASP A 109 -18.97 -13.16 -1.78
N ASP A 110 -18.19 -13.15 -0.69
CA ASP A 110 -17.66 -11.91 -0.09
C ASP A 110 -16.85 -11.09 -1.11
N PHE A 111 -16.05 -11.76 -1.94
CA PHE A 111 -15.27 -11.11 -2.99
C PHE A 111 -16.15 -10.49 -4.07
N LYS A 112 -17.19 -11.18 -4.52
CA LYS A 112 -18.15 -10.64 -5.49
C LYS A 112 -18.88 -9.42 -4.95
N GLU A 113 -19.25 -9.43 -3.67
CA GLU A 113 -19.89 -8.30 -3.00
C GLU A 113 -19.00 -7.05 -3.06
N ILE A 114 -17.69 -7.18 -2.80
CA ILE A 114 -16.74 -6.06 -2.90
C ILE A 114 -16.64 -5.53 -4.33
N GLN A 115 -16.57 -6.39 -5.33
CA GLN A 115 -16.48 -5.97 -6.73
C GLN A 115 -17.67 -5.11 -7.15
N ILE A 116 -18.88 -5.44 -6.67
CA ILE A 116 -20.10 -4.71 -6.99
C ILE A 116 -20.13 -3.34 -6.31
N HIS A 117 -19.77 -3.29 -5.04
CA HIS A 117 -19.91 -2.07 -4.23
C HIS A 117 -18.73 -1.09 -4.36
N ASP A 118 -17.51 -1.57 -4.53
CA ASP A 118 -16.30 -0.73 -4.51
C ASP A 118 -15.80 -0.36 -5.91
N GLY A 119 -16.48 -0.78 -6.97
CA GLY A 119 -16.13 -0.45 -8.35
C GLY A 119 -14.75 -0.97 -8.77
N LEU A 120 -14.32 -2.09 -8.18
CA LEU A 120 -13.12 -2.80 -8.61
C LEU A 120 -13.40 -3.46 -9.95
N CYS A 121 -12.94 -2.84 -11.04
CA CYS A 121 -12.95 -3.45 -12.36
C CYS A 121 -11.63 -4.20 -12.58
N TYR A 122 -11.73 -5.45 -12.99
CA TYR A 122 -10.64 -6.25 -13.51
C TYR A 122 -10.73 -6.35 -15.03
#